data_7e1026019b44c6e7387a93638c45c1c4
#
_entry.id   7e1026019b44c6e7387a93638c45c1c4
#
_cell.length_a   1.000
_cell.length_b   1.000
_cell.length_c   1.000
_cell.angle_alpha   90.00
_cell.angle_beta   90.00
_cell.angle_gamma   90.00
#
_symmetry.space_group_name_H-M   'P 1'
#
loop_
_entity.id
_entity.type
_entity.pdbx_description
1 polymer ?
#
loop_
_entity_poly.entity_id
_entity_poly.type
_entity_poly.pdbx_seq_one_letter_code
_entity_poly.pdbx_strand_id
1 'polypeptide(L)'
;MVLWAGSLTAGELMAQESVTGAVANDSRGLTLGQAVMCEGIKDYAPVNKAVVFSMEIGKIYCFTSFDHVPEKTIVYHNWYRRDKLVTTKRLSLQPPQWSTFSSIQLREADKGPWRLEIKDQAKKVLRIVKFSVTD
;
A
#
# COMPACT_ATOMS: atom_id res chain seq x y z
N MET A 1 -4.76 -35.32 -20.25
CA MET A 1 -4.72 -34.97 -19.95
C MET A 1 -4.53 -34.26 -19.53
N VAL A 2 -4.48 -34.13 -19.51
CA VAL A 2 -4.36 -33.46 -18.96
C VAL A 2 -4.11 -32.75 -18.56
N LEU A 3 -4.01 -32.61 -18.51
CA LEU A 3 -3.86 -31.97 -17.97
C LEU A 3 -3.62 -31.24 -17.60
N TRP A 4 -3.59 -31.30 -17.78
CA TRP A 4 -3.51 -30.65 -17.24
C TRP A 4 -3.30 -29.79 -16.91
N ALA A 5 -3.30 -29.70 -17.00
CA ALA A 5 -3.17 -28.92 -16.54
C ALA A 5 -2.95 -28.13 -16.23
N GLY A 6 -2.81 -28.05 -16.26
CA GLY A 6 -2.73 -27.28 -15.81
C GLY A 6 -2.46 -26.53 -15.45
N SER A 7 -2.46 -26.47 -15.49
CA SER A 7 -2.31 -25.80 -15.06
C SER A 7 -2.12 -24.99 -14.68
N LEU A 8 -2.08 -24.84 -14.65
CA LEU A 8 -2.01 -24.18 -14.17
C LEU A 8 -1.82 -23.43 -13.89
N THR A 9 -1.87 -23.39 -14.01
CA THR A 9 -1.89 -22.79 -13.60
C THR A 9 -1.65 -22.09 -13.23
N ALA A 10 -1.56 -22.09 -13.27
CA ALA A 10 -1.50 -21.54 -12.80
C ALA A 10 -1.22 -20.84 -12.56
N GLY A 11 -1.07 -20.79 -12.57
CA GLY A 11 -1.07 -20.29 -12.18
C GLY A 11 -0.76 -19.60 -12.12
N GLU A 12 -0.87 -19.45 -12.08
CA GLU A 12 -0.87 -19.09 -11.82
C GLU A 12 -0.60 -18.41 -11.76
N LEU A 13 -0.53 -18.32 -11.83
CA LEU A 13 -0.54 -17.80 -11.50
C LEU A 13 -0.17 -17.08 -11.40
N MET A 14 -0.06 -16.90 -11.32
CA MET A 14 0.03 -16.37 -10.95
C MET A 14 0.48 -15.72 -10.85
N ALA A 15 0.72 -15.55 -10.88
CA ALA A 15 0.90 -15.08 -10.47
C ALA A 15 1.34 -14.44 -10.38
N GLN A 16 1.47 -14.10 -10.36
CA GLN A 16 1.57 -13.65 -10.05
C GLN A 16 2.18 -13.03 -9.94
N GLU A 17 2.34 -12.67 -9.77
CA GLU A 17 2.64 -12.16 -9.39
C GLU A 17 3.36 -11.65 -9.12
N SER A 18 3.72 -11.39 -9.17
CA SER A 18 4.13 -10.94 -8.70
C SER A 18 4.65 -10.41 -8.34
N VAL A 19 4.90 -10.15 -8.33
CA VAL A 19 5.04 -9.71 -7.88
C VAL A 19 5.06 -9.19 -7.25
N THR A 20 5.47 -9.09 -7.57
CA THR A 20 5.26 -8.50 -6.71
C THR A 20 4.23 -8.38 -5.88
N GLY A 21 3.96 -8.09 -5.49
CA GLY A 21 3.09 -7.91 -4.46
C GLY A 21 1.96 -8.83 -4.43
N ALA A 22 1.89 -9.63 -5.27
CA ALA A 22 0.69 -10.41 -5.50
C ALA A 22 0.26 -11.27 -4.36
N VAL A 23 1.02 -11.39 -3.34
CA VAL A 23 0.67 -12.27 -2.23
C VAL A 23 -0.33 -11.68 -1.27
N ALA A 24 -0.93 -10.58 -1.64
CA ALA A 24 -1.69 -9.79 -0.69
C ALA A 24 -2.83 -10.51 -0.01
N ASN A 25 -3.46 -11.48 -0.65
CA ASN A 25 -4.66 -12.05 -0.06
C ASN A 25 -4.43 -13.21 0.86
N ASP A 26 -3.23 -13.37 1.33
CA ASP A 26 -2.99 -14.38 2.35
C ASP A 26 -3.35 -13.95 3.73
N SER A 27 -3.95 -12.81 3.91
CA SER A 27 -4.24 -12.29 5.23
C SER A 27 -5.64 -12.64 5.66
N ARG A 28 -5.98 -13.91 5.56
CA ARG A 28 -7.26 -14.43 6.01
C ARG A 28 -8.42 -13.73 5.33
N GLY A 29 -8.28 -13.54 4.03
CA GLY A 29 -9.34 -12.94 3.24
C GLY A 29 -9.28 -11.43 3.13
N LEU A 30 -8.36 -10.78 3.82
CA LEU A 30 -8.16 -9.35 3.66
C LEU A 30 -7.63 -9.08 2.28
N THR A 31 -8.34 -8.28 1.49
CA THR A 31 -7.99 -8.04 0.10
C THR A 31 -7.72 -6.56 -0.12
N LEU A 32 -6.47 -6.24 -0.42
CA LEU A 32 -6.07 -4.88 -0.75
C LEU A 32 -6.46 -4.59 -2.19
N GLY A 33 -7.22 -3.51 -2.39
CA GLY A 33 -7.61 -3.08 -3.72
C GLY A 33 -6.67 -2.07 -4.30
N GLN A 34 -6.54 -0.92 -3.66
CA GLN A 34 -5.76 0.19 -4.18
C GLN A 34 -4.78 0.67 -3.13
N ALA A 35 -3.58 1.02 -3.56
CA ALA A 35 -2.59 1.65 -2.69
C ALA A 35 -1.82 2.65 -3.53
N VAL A 36 -2.02 3.94 -3.27
CA VAL A 36 -1.44 5.00 -4.09
C VAL A 36 -0.97 6.15 -3.22
N MET A 37 0.05 6.86 -3.71
CA MET A 37 0.49 8.12 -3.12
C MET A 37 -0.28 9.25 -3.78
N CYS A 38 -0.62 10.28 -3.02
CA CYS A 38 -1.39 11.40 -3.54
C CYS A 38 -1.13 12.66 -2.72
N GLU A 39 -1.62 13.79 -3.25
CA GLU A 39 -1.41 15.09 -2.60
C GLU A 39 -2.52 15.41 -1.61
N GLY A 40 -3.63 14.72 -1.67
CA GLY A 40 -4.74 14.98 -0.77
C GLY A 40 -5.78 13.87 -0.79
N ILE A 41 -6.72 13.98 0.15
CA ILE A 41 -7.84 13.06 0.25
C ILE A 41 -9.10 13.90 0.24
N LYS A 42 -10.06 13.52 -0.59
CA LYS A 42 -11.35 14.20 -0.64
C LYS A 42 -12.44 13.15 -0.82
N ASP A 43 -13.45 13.19 0.04
CA ASP A 43 -14.56 12.23 0.01
C ASP A 43 -14.05 10.79 -0.01
N TYR A 44 -13.06 10.50 0.84
CA TYR A 44 -12.45 9.17 0.96
C TYR A 44 -11.84 8.67 -0.36
N ALA A 45 -11.35 9.58 -1.18
CA ALA A 45 -10.69 9.24 -2.43
C ALA A 45 -9.42 10.05 -2.59
N PRO A 46 -8.41 9.48 -3.28
CA PRO A 46 -7.15 10.19 -3.47
C PRO A 46 -7.29 11.29 -4.50
N VAL A 47 -6.62 12.41 -4.24
CA VAL A 47 -6.58 13.57 -5.13
C VAL A 47 -5.13 13.76 -5.59
N ASN A 48 -4.94 13.90 -6.90
CA ASN A 48 -3.62 14.11 -7.51
C ASN A 48 -2.64 12.99 -7.18
N LYS A 49 -2.95 11.80 -7.70
CA LYS A 49 -2.09 10.63 -7.54
C LYS A 49 -0.78 10.86 -8.30
N ALA A 50 0.34 10.48 -7.70
CA ALA A 50 1.64 10.65 -8.31
C ALA A 50 2.65 9.72 -7.64
N VAL A 51 3.84 9.65 -8.24
CA VAL A 51 4.98 8.95 -7.64
C VAL A 51 6.17 9.86 -7.45
N VAL A 52 6.08 11.12 -7.90
CA VAL A 52 7.07 12.14 -7.65
C VAL A 52 6.35 13.36 -7.11
N PHE A 53 6.81 13.87 -5.99
CA PHE A 53 6.17 15.00 -5.32
C PHE A 53 7.17 16.10 -5.06
N SER A 54 6.74 17.35 -5.24
CA SER A 54 7.53 18.50 -4.84
C SER A 54 7.42 18.67 -3.32
N MET A 55 8.54 18.99 -2.70
CA MET A 55 8.56 19.27 -1.29
C MET A 55 7.65 20.45 -0.92
N GLU A 56 7.38 21.31 -1.90
CA GLU A 56 6.58 22.51 -1.68
C GLU A 56 5.12 22.21 -1.33
N ILE A 57 4.63 21.02 -1.68
CA ILE A 57 3.24 20.69 -1.34
C ILE A 57 3.06 20.48 0.17
N GLY A 58 4.15 20.27 0.90
CA GLY A 58 4.14 20.28 2.36
C GLY A 58 3.67 19.00 3.02
N LYS A 59 2.86 18.22 2.36
CA LYS A 59 2.26 17.02 2.95
C LYS A 59 1.87 16.04 1.86
N ILE A 60 2.14 14.77 2.07
CA ILE A 60 1.73 13.74 1.13
C ILE A 60 1.01 12.62 1.89
N TYR A 61 0.17 11.92 1.17
CA TYR A 61 -0.71 10.88 1.72
C TYR A 61 -0.48 9.57 1.00
N CYS A 62 -0.63 8.49 1.73
CA CYS A 62 -0.80 7.17 1.12
C CYS A 62 -2.24 6.74 1.36
N PHE A 63 -2.98 6.56 0.28
CA PHE A 63 -4.35 6.11 0.33
C PHE A 63 -4.39 4.61 0.06
N THR A 64 -5.12 3.86 0.88
CA THR A 64 -5.32 2.44 0.66
C THR A 64 -6.80 2.12 0.76
N SER A 65 -7.27 1.24 -0.12
CA SER A 65 -8.63 0.74 -0.05
C SER A 65 -8.57 -0.78 -0.01
N PHE A 66 -9.45 -1.35 0.78
CA PHE A 66 -9.54 -2.79 0.93
C PHE A 66 -10.91 -3.24 0.43
N ASP A 67 -10.89 -4.09 -0.58
CA ASP A 67 -12.10 -4.56 -1.23
C ASP A 67 -12.84 -5.56 -0.38
N HIS A 68 -12.12 -6.23 0.51
CA HIS A 68 -12.73 -7.20 1.41
C HIS A 68 -12.00 -7.18 2.75
N VAL A 69 -12.77 -6.90 3.80
CA VAL A 69 -12.30 -6.91 5.17
C VAL A 69 -13.20 -7.89 5.91
N PRO A 70 -12.74 -9.13 6.17
CA PRO A 70 -13.62 -10.15 6.74
C PRO A 70 -13.98 -9.89 8.20
N GLU A 71 -13.10 -9.24 8.94
CA GLU A 71 -13.36 -8.91 10.33
C GLU A 71 -12.52 -7.69 10.69
N LYS A 72 -12.88 -7.03 11.77
CA LYS A 72 -12.16 -5.87 12.26
C LYS A 72 -10.69 -6.22 12.47
N THR A 73 -9.80 -5.43 11.91
CA THR A 73 -8.37 -5.70 12.00
C THR A 73 -7.59 -4.39 11.89
N ILE A 74 -6.28 -4.47 11.82
CA ILE A 74 -5.41 -3.31 11.64
C ILE A 74 -4.40 -3.58 10.54
N VAL A 75 -3.92 -2.51 9.94
CA VAL A 75 -2.79 -2.56 9.02
C VAL A 75 -1.80 -1.48 9.44
N TYR A 76 -0.59 -1.61 8.97
CA TYR A 76 0.47 -0.64 9.23
C TYR A 76 0.93 -0.04 7.92
N HIS A 77 1.17 1.27 7.94
CA HIS A 77 1.88 1.97 6.88
C HIS A 77 3.26 2.31 7.44
N ASN A 78 4.28 1.62 6.96
CA ASN A 78 5.66 1.87 7.36
C ASN A 78 6.31 2.74 6.31
N TRP A 79 6.66 3.96 6.68
CA TRP A 79 7.27 4.94 5.77
C TRP A 79 8.78 4.85 5.90
N TYR A 80 9.45 4.57 4.79
CA TYR A 80 10.91 4.45 4.75
C TYR A 80 11.49 5.49 3.80
N ARG A 81 12.57 6.12 4.25
CA ARG A 81 13.35 7.00 3.39
C ARG A 81 14.76 6.42 3.28
N ARG A 82 15.20 6.12 2.06
CA ARG A 82 16.51 5.54 1.80
C ARG A 82 16.76 4.31 2.69
N ASP A 83 15.75 3.43 2.74
CA ASP A 83 15.83 2.18 3.51
C ASP A 83 15.86 2.35 5.02
N LYS A 84 15.57 3.54 5.50
CA LYS A 84 15.51 3.80 6.92
C LYS A 84 14.07 4.08 7.34
N LEU A 85 13.58 3.37 8.32
CA LEU A 85 12.22 3.56 8.81
C LEU A 85 12.10 4.94 9.45
N VAL A 86 11.15 5.74 8.95
CA VAL A 86 10.89 7.08 9.45
C VAL A 86 9.75 7.06 10.46
N THR A 87 8.65 6.39 10.11
CA THR A 87 7.49 6.34 10.99
C THR A 87 6.62 5.15 10.61
N THR A 88 5.84 4.70 11.58
CA THR A 88 4.85 3.63 11.41
C THR A 88 3.50 4.20 11.80
N LYS A 89 2.53 4.07 10.91
CA LYS A 89 1.15 4.48 11.18
C LYS A 89 0.30 3.23 11.31
N ARG A 90 -0.44 3.13 12.41
CA ARG A 90 -1.31 2.00 12.69
C ARG A 90 -2.73 2.41 12.35
N LEU A 91 -3.39 1.66 11.48
CA LEU A 91 -4.69 2.03 10.93
C LEU A 91 -5.70 0.91 11.15
N SER A 92 -6.89 1.27 11.64
CA SER A 92 -7.96 0.30 11.88
C SER A 92 -8.81 0.11 10.64
N LEU A 93 -9.20 -1.13 10.37
CA LEU A 93 -10.06 -1.48 9.26
C LEU A 93 -11.34 -2.11 9.79
N GLN A 94 -12.46 -1.81 9.15
CA GLN A 94 -13.77 -2.35 9.48
C GLN A 94 -14.35 -3.11 8.30
N PRO A 95 -15.09 -4.21 8.57
CA PRO A 95 -15.77 -4.92 7.49
C PRO A 95 -16.93 -4.10 6.94
N PRO A 96 -17.42 -4.40 5.74
CA PRO A 96 -16.89 -5.40 4.81
C PRO A 96 -15.84 -4.84 3.86
N GLN A 97 -15.79 -3.54 3.70
CA GLN A 97 -14.85 -2.80 2.86
C GLN A 97 -14.40 -1.58 3.62
N TRP A 98 -13.19 -1.13 3.34
CA TRP A 98 -12.68 0.02 4.09
C TRP A 98 -11.65 0.78 3.29
N SER A 99 -11.67 2.09 3.44
CA SER A 99 -10.64 2.95 2.87
C SER A 99 -9.98 3.73 4.01
N THR A 100 -8.68 3.90 3.92
CA THR A 100 -7.94 4.61 4.95
C THR A 100 -6.72 5.27 4.34
N PHE A 101 -6.07 6.11 5.11
CA PHE A 101 -4.87 6.81 4.64
C PHE A 101 -3.98 7.16 5.81
N SER A 102 -2.72 7.42 5.48
CA SER A 102 -1.79 8.04 6.41
C SER A 102 -1.06 9.15 5.67
N SER A 103 -0.40 10.02 6.41
CA SER A 103 0.28 11.15 5.80
C SER A 103 1.53 11.49 6.57
N ILE A 104 2.45 12.17 5.88
CA ILE A 104 3.62 12.77 6.51
C ILE A 104 3.76 14.20 6.02
N GLN A 105 4.33 15.02 6.89
CA GLN A 105 4.72 16.36 6.49
C GLN A 105 6.11 16.29 5.88
N LEU A 106 6.33 17.06 4.82
CA LEU A 106 7.60 17.08 4.12
C LEU A 106 8.47 18.22 4.62
N ARG A 107 9.74 17.90 4.83
CA ARG A 107 10.74 18.87 5.27
C ARG A 107 11.91 18.81 4.32
N GLU A 108 12.80 19.81 4.41
CA GLU A 108 13.96 19.89 3.54
C GLU A 108 14.77 18.57 3.54
N ALA A 109 14.89 17.93 4.68
CA ALA A 109 15.67 16.72 4.80
C ALA A 109 14.99 15.50 4.18
N ASP A 110 13.74 15.65 3.75
CA ASP A 110 12.94 14.49 3.28
C ASP A 110 13.06 14.26 1.78
N LYS A 111 13.86 15.03 1.07
CA LYS A 111 14.06 14.82 -0.35
C LYS A 111 14.74 13.49 -0.64
N GLY A 112 14.42 12.90 -1.76
CA GLY A 112 15.03 11.66 -2.20
C GLY A 112 14.03 10.53 -2.34
N PRO A 113 14.54 9.30 -2.48
CA PRO A 113 13.67 8.13 -2.68
C PRO A 113 13.07 7.64 -1.38
N TRP A 114 11.81 7.23 -1.49
CA TRP A 114 11.03 6.70 -0.38
C TRP A 114 10.34 5.43 -0.81
N ARG A 115 9.95 4.63 0.17
CA ARG A 115 8.99 3.55 -0.05
C ARG A 115 8.08 3.46 1.16
N LEU A 116 6.88 3.00 0.91
CA LEU A 116 5.92 2.74 1.96
C LEU A 116 5.56 1.27 1.90
N GLU A 117 5.66 0.58 3.00
CA GLU A 117 5.28 -0.83 3.09
C GLU A 117 3.97 -0.93 3.85
N ILE A 118 3.00 -1.58 3.22
CA ILE A 118 1.71 -1.83 3.85
C ILE A 118 1.76 -3.24 4.40
N LYS A 119 1.60 -3.36 5.73
CA LYS A 119 1.68 -4.65 6.41
C LYS A 119 0.38 -4.96 7.11
N ASP A 120 0.04 -6.25 7.17
CA ASP A 120 -1.13 -6.68 7.92
C ASP A 120 -0.82 -6.78 9.41
N GLN A 121 -1.81 -7.22 10.18
CA GLN A 121 -1.68 -7.33 11.62
C GLN A 121 -0.55 -8.27 12.04
N ALA A 122 -0.27 -9.28 11.23
CA ALA A 122 0.82 -10.22 11.48
C ALA A 122 2.16 -9.73 10.97
N LYS A 123 2.23 -8.47 10.50
CA LYS A 123 3.44 -7.83 9.98
C LYS A 123 3.88 -8.38 8.63
N LYS A 124 2.98 -9.03 7.92
CA LYS A 124 3.27 -9.51 6.58
C LYS A 124 3.08 -8.37 5.59
N VAL A 125 4.03 -8.20 4.67
CA VAL A 125 3.96 -7.13 3.67
C VAL A 125 2.88 -7.46 2.65
N LEU A 126 1.90 -6.57 2.50
CA LEU A 126 0.83 -6.71 1.52
C LEU A 126 1.18 -6.00 0.22
N ARG A 127 1.85 -4.87 0.31
CA ARG A 127 2.27 -4.12 -0.87
C ARG A 127 3.36 -3.12 -0.50
N ILE A 128 4.18 -2.80 -1.50
CA ILE A 128 5.21 -1.76 -1.37
C ILE A 128 4.92 -0.71 -2.42
N VAL A 129 4.85 0.55 -1.99
CA VAL A 129 4.62 1.69 -2.87
C VAL A 129 5.86 2.56 -2.85
N LYS A 130 6.44 2.82 -4.03
CA LYS A 130 7.67 3.61 -4.14
C LYS A 130 7.34 4.98 -4.69
N PHE A 131 8.02 5.98 -4.17
CA PHE A 131 7.85 7.35 -4.63
C PHE A 131 9.11 8.15 -4.30
N SER A 132 9.18 9.38 -4.77
CA SER A 132 10.30 10.25 -4.45
C SER A 132 9.81 11.65 -4.19
N VAL A 133 10.63 12.39 -3.44
CA VAL A 133 10.37 13.79 -3.10
C VAL A 133 11.50 14.64 -3.68
N THR A 134 11.13 15.70 -4.39
CA THR A 134 12.08 16.60 -5.05
C THR A 134 11.87 18.03 -4.59
N ASP A 135 12.63 18.94 -5.15
CA ASP A 135 12.46 20.38 -4.89
C ASP A 135 11.11 20.91 -5.34
#